data_d3535ef3c53b624a808172e5af9d517c
#
_entry.id   d3535ef3c53b624a808172e5af9d517c
#
_cell.length_a   1.000
_cell.length_b   1.000
_cell.length_c   1.000
_cell.angle_alpha   90.00
_cell.angle_beta   90.00
_cell.angle_gamma   90.00
#
_symmetry.space_group_name_H-M   'P 1'
#
loop_
_entity.id
_entity.type
_entity.pdbx_description
1 polymer ?
#
loop_
_entity_poly.entity_id
_entity_poly.type
_entity_poly.pdbx_seq_one_letter_code
_entity_poly.pdbx_strand_id
1 'polypeptide(L)'
;MSMLQTTPSTAVGPRYKWIVLSNTTIGMLLATLNGTSLIIALPVIFRGIHLNPLAPASFPYLLWIMMGYMLVSAAIVVTVGRIGDMFGRVRMYNLGFAWFTVSAILLSAVWSTGSTGALELVILRMVQAVGGALLMANSAAIITDAFPAEELGFALGMNMVVGILGSFLGILVGGLLSQVGWRWVFLANVPIGAFGTVWAYLKLKEIGIRIKAKLDWLGNFTFAAGLAMVLTGVTYGIKPYGHSLTGWTDPFVLEMIFGGLVLLVAFAFIETKVAEPMFQLSLFRIRAFTAGNAANFLGGVGRGGMQFMLMIWFQGIWLPQHGYSFTRTPLWAGIYMIPFMLGFVVAGPISGRLSDRYGARIFATTGMLVTAAMYAIMMTFPANFSYLPFATVMFVAGVGGGLFASPNTASIMNSVPARYRGAASGMRVT
;
A
#
# COMPACT_ATOMS: atom_id res chain seq x y z
N MET A 1 -1.99 4.13 -43.12
CA MET A 1 -2.31 5.27 -42.24
C MET A 1 -1.22 5.35 -41.18
N SER A 2 -0.29 6.30 -41.32
CA SER A 2 0.91 6.41 -40.53
C SER A 2 0.58 6.71 -39.07
N MET A 3 1.03 5.86 -38.18
CA MET A 3 1.05 6.14 -36.73
C MET A 3 2.03 7.31 -36.51
N LEU A 4 1.48 8.47 -36.19
CA LEU A 4 2.22 9.57 -35.61
C LEU A 4 2.77 9.10 -34.27
N GLN A 5 4.01 8.65 -34.25
CA GLN A 5 4.82 8.59 -33.05
C GLN A 5 4.99 10.03 -32.58
N THR A 6 4.16 10.44 -31.61
CA THR A 6 4.42 11.67 -30.88
C THR A 6 5.66 11.45 -30.04
N THR A 7 6.79 11.94 -30.52
CA THR A 7 8.02 12.11 -29.75
C THR A 7 7.70 12.75 -28.41
N PRO A 8 8.26 12.25 -27.28
CA PRO A 8 8.10 12.89 -25.99
C PRO A 8 8.57 14.35 -26.11
N SER A 9 7.74 15.26 -25.61
CA SER A 9 8.02 16.70 -25.63
C SER A 9 9.42 16.98 -25.10
N THR A 10 10.30 17.45 -25.95
CA THR A 10 11.69 17.85 -25.69
C THR A 10 11.82 19.09 -24.76
N ALA A 11 10.73 19.47 -24.09
CA ALA A 11 10.66 20.67 -23.24
C ALA A 11 11.18 20.49 -21.81
N VAL A 12 11.64 19.29 -21.43
CA VAL A 12 12.03 19.03 -20.03
C VAL A 12 13.47 18.49 -20.01
N GLY A 13 14.36 19.22 -19.35
CA GLY A 13 15.79 18.89 -19.29
C GLY A 13 16.07 17.51 -18.63
N PRO A 14 17.22 16.90 -18.87
CA PRO A 14 17.56 15.54 -18.41
C PRO A 14 17.57 15.37 -16.89
N ARG A 15 17.61 16.45 -16.13
CA ARG A 15 17.53 16.45 -14.66
C ARG A 15 16.11 16.35 -14.12
N TYR A 16 15.08 16.57 -14.93
CA TYR A 16 13.69 16.60 -14.46
C TYR A 16 13.22 15.23 -13.95
N LYS A 17 13.63 14.14 -14.56
CA LYS A 17 13.29 12.79 -14.11
C LYS A 17 13.70 12.54 -12.65
N TRP A 18 14.82 13.10 -12.19
CA TRP A 18 15.28 12.98 -10.80
C TRP A 18 14.45 13.83 -9.84
N ILE A 19 13.95 14.99 -10.31
CA ILE A 19 13.00 15.79 -9.52
C ILE A 19 11.68 15.03 -9.34
N VAL A 20 11.19 14.39 -10.39
CA VAL A 20 10.01 13.53 -10.33
C VAL A 20 10.24 12.40 -9.34
N LEU A 21 11.34 11.66 -9.47
CA LEU A 21 11.64 10.55 -8.58
C LEU A 21 11.74 10.98 -7.12
N SER A 22 12.45 12.08 -6.83
CA SER A 22 12.60 12.58 -5.45
C SER A 22 11.25 12.96 -4.83
N ASN A 23 10.36 13.58 -5.60
CA ASN A 23 9.05 13.95 -5.09
C ASN A 23 8.12 12.74 -4.90
N THR A 24 8.08 11.85 -5.90
CA THR A 24 7.24 10.65 -5.81
C THR A 24 7.68 9.69 -4.70
N THR A 25 8.97 9.62 -4.40
CA THR A 25 9.50 8.87 -3.24
C THR A 25 9.10 9.51 -1.91
N ILE A 26 9.01 10.84 -1.81
CA ILE A 26 8.49 11.52 -0.61
C ILE A 26 7.01 11.17 -0.39
N GLY A 27 6.18 11.14 -1.44
CA GLY A 27 4.79 10.73 -1.33
C GLY A 27 4.63 9.28 -0.90
N MET A 28 5.47 8.39 -1.42
CA MET A 28 5.49 6.98 -1.03
C MET A 28 5.95 6.81 0.43
N LEU A 29 7.01 7.54 0.82
CA LEU A 29 7.47 7.58 2.21
C LEU A 29 6.34 8.01 3.17
N LEU A 30 5.66 9.10 2.86
CA LEU A 30 4.56 9.64 3.67
C LEU A 30 3.43 8.61 3.86
N ALA A 31 2.97 8.00 2.76
CA ALA A 31 1.87 7.04 2.81
C ALA A 31 2.21 5.78 3.61
N THR A 32 3.42 5.24 3.43
CA THR A 32 3.86 4.00 4.10
C THR A 32 4.26 4.22 5.55
N LEU A 33 4.93 5.33 5.87
CA LEU A 33 5.27 5.74 7.23
C LEU A 33 4.01 5.90 8.07
N ASN A 34 3.00 6.60 7.56
CA ASN A 34 1.72 6.79 8.25
C ASN A 34 1.02 5.46 8.56
N GLY A 35 1.01 4.52 7.61
CA GLY A 35 0.35 3.22 7.80
C GLY A 35 0.93 2.43 8.96
N THR A 36 2.25 2.33 9.04
CA THR A 36 2.94 1.52 10.05
C THR A 36 3.10 2.23 11.40
N SER A 37 3.29 3.54 11.43
CA SER A 37 3.35 4.31 12.68
C SER A 37 2.06 4.21 13.48
N LEU A 38 0.92 4.18 12.78
CA LEU A 38 -0.38 4.03 13.41
C LEU A 38 -0.51 2.67 14.11
N ILE A 39 -0.10 1.57 13.45
CA ILE A 39 -0.22 0.21 14.02
C ILE A 39 0.44 0.14 15.40
N ILE A 40 1.64 0.71 15.50
CA ILE A 40 2.40 0.73 16.76
C ILE A 40 1.74 1.63 17.82
N ALA A 41 1.17 2.75 17.39
CA ALA A 41 0.59 3.74 18.29
C ALA A 41 -0.84 3.40 18.73
N LEU A 42 -1.52 2.45 18.12
CA LEU A 42 -2.93 2.12 18.40
C LEU A 42 -3.25 1.98 19.90
N PRO A 43 -2.48 1.21 20.70
CA PRO A 43 -2.80 1.08 22.13
C PRO A 43 -2.71 2.41 22.88
N VAL A 44 -1.78 3.29 22.50
CA VAL A 44 -1.61 4.61 23.11
C VAL A 44 -2.71 5.57 22.67
N ILE A 45 -3.12 5.51 21.41
CA ILE A 45 -4.25 6.28 20.87
C ILE A 45 -5.51 5.96 21.66
N PHE A 46 -5.82 4.66 21.85
CA PHE A 46 -7.02 4.23 22.58
C PHE A 46 -7.01 4.68 24.03
N ARG A 47 -5.88 4.55 24.73
CA ARG A 47 -5.74 5.10 26.08
C ARG A 47 -5.91 6.62 26.09
N GLY A 48 -5.39 7.31 25.09
CA GLY A 48 -5.47 8.77 24.95
C GLY A 48 -6.89 9.29 24.73
N ILE A 49 -7.79 8.48 24.18
CA ILE A 49 -9.23 8.77 24.05
C ILE A 49 -10.06 8.09 25.15
N HIS A 50 -9.44 7.61 26.22
CA HIS A 50 -10.06 6.94 27.37
C HIS A 50 -10.84 5.66 27.00
N LEU A 51 -10.36 4.89 26.03
CA LEU A 51 -10.85 3.55 25.70
C LEU A 51 -9.83 2.49 26.10
N ASN A 52 -10.33 1.38 26.64
CA ASN A 52 -9.48 0.21 26.89
C ASN A 52 -9.27 -0.55 25.56
N PRO A 53 -8.04 -0.63 25.02
CA PRO A 53 -7.79 -1.33 23.75
C PRO A 53 -8.05 -2.84 23.82
N LEU A 54 -8.07 -3.43 25.02
CA LEU A 54 -8.31 -4.86 25.24
C LEU A 54 -9.80 -5.18 25.50
N ALA A 55 -10.65 -4.17 25.65
CA ALA A 55 -12.08 -4.40 25.86
C ALA A 55 -12.74 -4.90 24.56
N PRO A 56 -13.59 -5.94 24.62
CA PRO A 56 -14.31 -6.45 23.45
C PRO A 56 -15.08 -5.38 22.70
N ALA A 57 -15.68 -4.40 23.39
CA ALA A 57 -16.42 -3.28 22.83
C ALA A 57 -15.55 -2.31 22.03
N SER A 58 -14.25 -2.19 22.35
CA SER A 58 -13.31 -1.31 21.64
C SER A 58 -12.73 -1.94 20.36
N PHE A 59 -12.80 -3.25 20.25
CA PHE A 59 -12.17 -3.99 19.17
C PHE A 59 -12.68 -3.62 17.76
N PRO A 60 -13.98 -3.38 17.50
CA PRO A 60 -14.46 -2.90 16.21
C PRO A 60 -13.80 -1.58 15.78
N TYR A 61 -13.69 -0.62 16.68
CA TYR A 61 -13.04 0.66 16.37
C TYR A 61 -11.56 0.49 16.01
N LEU A 62 -10.87 -0.39 16.73
CA LEU A 62 -9.45 -0.71 16.48
C LEU A 62 -9.25 -1.26 15.07
N LEU A 63 -10.11 -2.17 14.66
CA LEU A 63 -10.11 -2.72 13.30
C LEU A 63 -10.43 -1.65 12.26
N TRP A 64 -11.50 -0.87 12.47
CA TRP A 64 -11.95 0.12 11.49
C TRP A 64 -11.00 1.30 11.32
N ILE A 65 -10.25 1.71 12.35
CA ILE A 65 -9.18 2.73 12.20
C ILE A 65 -8.13 2.27 11.18
N MET A 66 -7.79 0.97 11.15
CA MET A 66 -6.83 0.42 10.18
C MET A 66 -7.50 0.07 8.85
N MET A 67 -8.54 -0.74 8.91
CA MET A 67 -9.21 -1.30 7.73
C MET A 67 -9.97 -0.26 6.94
N GLY A 68 -10.57 0.74 7.60
CA GLY A 68 -11.29 1.82 6.94
C GLY A 68 -10.40 2.61 5.99
N TYR A 69 -9.16 2.87 6.39
CA TYR A 69 -8.18 3.49 5.50
C TYR A 69 -7.85 2.60 4.29
N MET A 70 -7.56 1.32 4.53
CA MET A 70 -7.23 0.38 3.45
C MET A 70 -8.40 0.18 2.50
N LEU A 71 -9.61 0.04 3.05
CA LEU A 71 -10.85 -0.12 2.28
C LEU A 71 -11.10 1.05 1.34
N VAL A 72 -11.10 2.28 1.88
CA VAL A 72 -11.33 3.49 1.07
C VAL A 72 -10.21 3.64 0.03
N SER A 73 -8.95 3.43 0.43
CA SER A 73 -7.83 3.48 -0.53
C SER A 73 -8.02 2.50 -1.67
N ALA A 74 -8.32 1.23 -1.39
CA ALA A 74 -8.53 0.20 -2.40
C ALA A 74 -9.75 0.50 -3.30
N ALA A 75 -10.85 0.95 -2.69
CA ALA A 75 -12.08 1.26 -3.42
C ALA A 75 -11.91 2.39 -4.44
N ILE A 76 -11.14 3.44 -4.08
CA ILE A 76 -11.08 4.66 -4.92
C ILE A 76 -9.79 4.81 -5.72
N VAL A 77 -8.74 4.01 -5.46
CA VAL A 77 -7.42 4.21 -6.08
C VAL A 77 -7.46 4.16 -7.60
N VAL A 78 -8.31 3.30 -8.19
CA VAL A 78 -8.47 3.20 -9.64
C VAL A 78 -9.19 4.42 -10.21
N THR A 79 -10.29 4.84 -9.56
CA THR A 79 -11.03 6.05 -9.93
C THR A 79 -10.17 7.28 -9.86
N VAL A 80 -9.39 7.41 -8.79
CA VAL A 80 -8.48 8.53 -8.60
C VAL A 80 -7.35 8.53 -9.63
N GLY A 81 -6.86 7.36 -10.03
CA GLY A 81 -5.94 7.23 -11.17
C GLY A 81 -6.54 7.76 -12.47
N ARG A 82 -7.81 7.42 -12.74
CA ARG A 82 -8.55 7.92 -13.90
C ARG A 82 -8.82 9.43 -13.82
N ILE A 83 -9.16 9.94 -12.64
CA ILE A 83 -9.29 11.38 -12.40
C ILE A 83 -7.95 12.09 -12.70
N GLY A 84 -6.82 11.49 -12.32
CA GLY A 84 -5.49 11.97 -12.68
C GLY A 84 -5.26 12.04 -14.18
N ASP A 85 -5.67 11.01 -14.92
CA ASP A 85 -5.57 11.00 -16.38
C ASP A 85 -6.46 12.07 -17.06
N MET A 86 -7.59 12.45 -16.45
CA MET A 86 -8.52 13.46 -16.97
C MET A 86 -8.10 14.88 -16.61
N PHE A 87 -7.77 15.14 -15.36
CA PHE A 87 -7.55 16.49 -14.82
C PHE A 87 -6.07 16.85 -14.67
N GLY A 88 -5.19 15.89 -14.84
CA GLY A 88 -3.74 16.03 -14.73
C GLY A 88 -3.19 15.26 -13.52
N ARG A 89 -2.21 14.40 -13.79
CA ARG A 89 -1.61 13.50 -12.79
C ARG A 89 -0.88 14.26 -11.70
N VAL A 90 -0.09 15.26 -12.08
CA VAL A 90 0.67 16.10 -11.15
C VAL A 90 -0.28 16.95 -10.29
N ARG A 91 -1.34 17.48 -10.87
CA ARG A 91 -2.33 18.27 -10.14
C ARG A 91 -3.04 17.43 -9.08
N MET A 92 -3.49 16.21 -9.44
CA MET A 92 -4.15 15.30 -8.51
C MET A 92 -3.20 14.77 -7.45
N TYR A 93 -1.96 14.51 -7.81
CA TYR A 93 -0.90 14.12 -6.89
C TYR A 93 -0.62 15.20 -5.83
N ASN A 94 -0.52 16.46 -6.26
CA ASN A 94 -0.31 17.59 -5.35
C ASN A 94 -1.52 17.81 -4.42
N LEU A 95 -2.75 17.67 -4.95
CA LEU A 95 -3.96 17.68 -4.13
C LEU A 95 -3.92 16.54 -3.09
N GLY A 96 -3.38 15.38 -3.47
CA GLY A 96 -3.19 14.24 -2.56
C GLY A 96 -2.30 14.59 -1.36
N PHE A 97 -1.17 15.26 -1.58
CA PHE A 97 -0.32 15.74 -0.48
C PHE A 97 -1.05 16.71 0.45
N ALA A 98 -1.70 17.72 -0.13
CA ALA A 98 -2.43 18.73 0.65
C ALA A 98 -3.56 18.09 1.47
N TRP A 99 -4.36 17.25 0.84
CA TRP A 99 -5.47 16.53 1.49
C TRP A 99 -4.99 15.62 2.61
N PHE A 100 -3.93 14.85 2.38
CA PHE A 100 -3.33 13.98 3.37
C PHE A 100 -2.80 14.75 4.58
N THR A 101 -2.14 15.89 4.32
CA THR A 101 -1.57 16.75 5.36
C THR A 101 -2.67 17.41 6.21
N VAL A 102 -3.70 17.96 5.57
CA VAL A 102 -4.86 18.54 6.29
C VAL A 102 -5.55 17.47 7.14
N SER A 103 -5.77 16.29 6.57
CA SER A 103 -6.37 15.17 7.33
C SER A 103 -5.51 14.73 8.51
N ALA A 104 -4.17 14.78 8.41
CA ALA A 104 -3.27 14.47 9.52
C ALA A 104 -3.38 15.51 10.65
N ILE A 105 -3.54 16.79 10.29
CA ILE A 105 -3.81 17.86 11.27
C ILE A 105 -5.14 17.61 11.97
N LEU A 106 -6.22 17.33 11.23
CA LEU A 106 -7.55 17.05 11.79
C LEU A 106 -7.51 15.83 12.73
N LEU A 107 -6.82 14.76 12.36
CA LEU A 107 -6.64 13.57 13.21
C LEU A 107 -5.93 13.90 14.52
N SER A 108 -4.94 14.78 14.49
CA SER A 108 -4.25 15.23 15.72
C SER A 108 -5.13 16.15 16.59
N ALA A 109 -6.11 16.80 15.99
CA ALA A 109 -6.99 17.75 16.65
C ALA A 109 -8.27 17.11 17.24
N VAL A 110 -8.42 15.79 17.19
CA VAL A 110 -9.57 15.10 17.81
C VAL A 110 -9.56 15.31 19.33
N TRP A 111 -10.65 15.88 19.87
CA TRP A 111 -10.80 16.20 21.29
C TRP A 111 -11.80 15.27 22.00
N SER A 112 -12.66 14.62 21.22
CA SER A 112 -13.68 13.71 21.76
C SER A 112 -13.01 12.47 22.38
N THR A 113 -13.66 11.92 23.40
CA THR A 113 -13.20 10.74 24.14
C THR A 113 -14.20 9.59 24.00
N GLY A 114 -13.80 8.40 24.41
CA GLY A 114 -14.66 7.21 24.34
C GLY A 114 -14.98 6.80 22.89
N SER A 115 -16.17 6.22 22.72
CA SER A 115 -16.64 5.72 21.41
C SER A 115 -16.78 6.81 20.36
N THR A 116 -17.16 8.02 20.75
CA THR A 116 -17.27 9.18 19.85
C THR A 116 -15.90 9.55 19.30
N GLY A 117 -14.86 9.66 20.14
CA GLY A 117 -13.50 9.94 19.67
C GLY A 117 -12.94 8.84 18.77
N ALA A 118 -13.25 7.57 19.06
CA ALA A 118 -12.88 6.47 18.20
C ALA A 118 -13.56 6.54 16.81
N LEU A 119 -14.87 6.87 16.78
CA LEU A 119 -15.61 7.03 15.52
C LEU A 119 -15.07 8.21 14.70
N GLU A 120 -14.77 9.35 15.33
CA GLU A 120 -14.13 10.49 14.66
C GLU A 120 -12.80 10.11 14.05
N LEU A 121 -11.95 9.37 14.77
CA LEU A 121 -10.69 8.86 14.23
C LEU A 121 -10.91 7.92 13.04
N VAL A 122 -11.89 7.01 13.10
CA VAL A 122 -12.24 6.12 11.96
C VAL A 122 -12.63 6.94 10.75
N ILE A 123 -13.56 7.90 10.90
CA ILE A 123 -14.03 8.73 9.77
C ILE A 123 -12.89 9.56 9.19
N LEU A 124 -12.11 10.24 10.04
CA LEU A 124 -10.97 11.04 9.57
C LEU A 124 -9.88 10.21 8.91
N ARG A 125 -9.69 8.95 9.32
CA ARG A 125 -8.79 8.00 8.64
C ARG A 125 -9.32 7.62 7.26
N MET A 126 -10.62 7.41 7.11
CA MET A 126 -11.24 7.19 5.80
C MET A 126 -11.08 8.42 4.90
N VAL A 127 -11.24 9.62 5.45
CA VAL A 127 -10.99 10.90 4.74
C VAL A 127 -9.52 11.01 4.33
N GLN A 128 -8.58 10.66 5.21
CA GLN A 128 -7.14 10.68 4.90
C GLN A 128 -6.77 9.69 3.78
N ALA A 129 -7.47 8.55 3.69
CA ALA A 129 -7.26 7.54 2.67
C ALA A 129 -7.44 8.08 1.24
N VAL A 130 -8.32 9.07 1.06
CA VAL A 130 -8.50 9.76 -0.24
C VAL A 130 -7.18 10.40 -0.69
N GLY A 131 -6.51 11.11 0.22
CA GLY A 131 -5.18 11.68 -0.05
C GLY A 131 -4.13 10.63 -0.36
N GLY A 132 -4.11 9.54 0.41
CA GLY A 132 -3.23 8.40 0.17
C GLY A 132 -3.44 7.75 -1.20
N ALA A 133 -4.70 7.54 -1.60
CA ALA A 133 -5.06 6.99 -2.90
C ALA A 133 -4.61 7.92 -4.05
N LEU A 134 -4.81 9.25 -3.92
CA LEU A 134 -4.33 10.26 -4.87
C LEU A 134 -2.81 10.19 -5.06
N LEU A 135 -2.06 10.04 -3.99
CA LEU A 135 -0.60 9.91 -4.03
C LEU A 135 -0.18 8.59 -4.71
N MET A 136 -0.74 7.46 -4.28
CA MET A 136 -0.34 6.13 -4.75
C MET A 136 -0.70 5.90 -6.22
N ALA A 137 -1.92 6.24 -6.65
CA ALA A 137 -2.38 6.05 -8.02
C ALA A 137 -1.56 6.85 -9.03
N ASN A 138 -1.25 8.10 -8.70
CA ASN A 138 -0.56 9.00 -9.62
C ASN A 138 0.97 8.87 -9.58
N SER A 139 1.56 8.41 -8.47
CA SER A 139 3.02 8.29 -8.31
C SER A 139 3.68 7.47 -9.42
N ALA A 140 3.24 6.22 -9.62
CA ALA A 140 3.81 5.35 -10.66
C ALA A 140 3.55 5.88 -12.07
N ALA A 141 2.40 6.52 -12.31
CA ALA A 141 2.07 7.11 -13.61
C ALA A 141 2.97 8.31 -13.93
N ILE A 142 3.22 9.20 -12.96
CA ILE A 142 4.12 10.35 -13.10
C ILE A 142 5.57 9.90 -13.36
N ILE A 143 6.04 8.86 -12.66
CA ILE A 143 7.36 8.26 -12.92
C ILE A 143 7.42 7.74 -14.37
N THR A 144 6.39 7.00 -14.79
CA THR A 144 6.34 6.41 -16.13
C THR A 144 6.30 7.45 -17.25
N ASP A 145 5.72 8.63 -16.99
CA ASP A 145 5.73 9.75 -17.96
C ASP A 145 7.09 10.45 -18.07
N ALA A 146 7.90 10.43 -16.98
CA ALA A 146 9.15 11.17 -16.88
C ALA A 146 10.39 10.35 -17.23
N PHE A 147 10.33 9.02 -17.10
CA PHE A 147 11.46 8.14 -17.34
C PHE A 147 11.36 7.41 -18.66
N PRO A 148 12.49 7.25 -19.41
CA PRO A 148 12.53 6.37 -20.56
C PRO A 148 12.33 4.91 -20.16
N ALA A 149 11.90 4.07 -21.10
CA ALA A 149 11.58 2.67 -20.82
C ALA A 149 12.76 1.88 -20.23
N GLU A 150 13.99 2.23 -20.66
CA GLU A 150 15.24 1.59 -20.25
C GLU A 150 15.64 1.88 -18.78
N GLU A 151 15.09 2.93 -18.17
CA GLU A 151 15.39 3.33 -16.80
C GLU A 151 14.16 3.21 -15.87
N LEU A 152 13.02 2.80 -16.42
CA LEU A 152 11.76 2.75 -15.68
C LEU A 152 11.79 1.74 -14.53
N GLY A 153 12.37 0.58 -14.74
CA GLY A 153 12.53 -0.46 -13.72
C GLY A 153 13.32 0.03 -12.51
N PHE A 154 14.41 0.75 -12.76
CA PHE A 154 15.20 1.38 -11.68
C PHE A 154 14.38 2.42 -10.91
N ALA A 155 13.67 3.32 -11.61
CA ALA A 155 12.90 4.39 -10.98
C ALA A 155 11.76 3.84 -10.11
N LEU A 156 11.00 2.86 -10.62
CA LEU A 156 9.94 2.19 -9.86
C LEU A 156 10.50 1.36 -8.70
N GLY A 157 11.67 0.73 -8.89
CA GLY A 157 12.39 0.01 -7.85
C GLY A 157 12.79 0.93 -6.70
N MET A 158 13.35 2.10 -7.00
CA MET A 158 13.69 3.12 -5.99
C MET A 158 12.46 3.61 -5.24
N ASN A 159 11.36 3.85 -5.94
CA ASN A 159 10.10 4.26 -5.31
C ASN A 159 9.59 3.20 -4.32
N MET A 160 9.68 1.91 -4.68
CA MET A 160 9.33 0.79 -3.80
C MET A 160 10.26 0.67 -2.59
N VAL A 161 11.57 0.83 -2.80
CA VAL A 161 12.55 0.81 -1.71
C VAL A 161 12.21 1.87 -0.67
N VAL A 162 11.91 3.09 -1.11
CA VAL A 162 11.51 4.17 -0.18
C VAL A 162 10.19 3.85 0.52
N GLY A 163 9.26 3.17 -0.14
CA GLY A 163 8.05 2.67 0.51
C GLY A 163 8.34 1.72 1.67
N ILE A 164 9.29 0.80 1.50
CA ILE A 164 9.69 -0.14 2.55
C ILE A 164 10.44 0.57 3.67
N LEU A 165 11.37 1.47 3.33
CA LEU A 165 12.05 2.30 4.31
C LEU A 165 11.06 3.14 5.11
N GLY A 166 10.03 3.70 4.44
CA GLY A 166 8.95 4.44 5.07
C GLY A 166 8.17 3.58 6.07
N SER A 167 7.87 2.34 5.72
CA SER A 167 7.20 1.41 6.63
C SER A 167 8.04 1.13 7.87
N PHE A 168 9.36 0.97 7.72
CA PHE A 168 10.26 0.79 8.86
C PHE A 168 10.40 2.06 9.71
N LEU A 169 10.64 3.21 9.07
CA LEU A 169 10.69 4.48 9.77
C LEU A 169 9.38 4.76 10.51
N GLY A 170 8.25 4.35 9.95
CA GLY A 170 6.95 4.44 10.61
C GLY A 170 6.89 3.67 11.92
N ILE A 171 7.46 2.45 11.98
CA ILE A 171 7.56 1.69 13.23
C ILE A 171 8.39 2.46 14.28
N LEU A 172 9.55 2.97 13.90
CA LEU A 172 10.41 3.73 14.80
C LEU A 172 9.74 5.03 15.26
N VAL A 173 9.24 5.81 14.31
CA VAL A 173 8.58 7.10 14.58
C VAL A 173 7.32 6.87 15.42
N GLY A 174 6.49 5.88 15.08
CA GLY A 174 5.31 5.52 15.86
C GLY A 174 5.66 5.09 17.28
N GLY A 175 6.71 4.27 17.45
CA GLY A 175 7.20 3.83 18.76
C GLY A 175 7.75 4.96 19.63
N LEU A 176 8.53 5.86 19.04
CA LEU A 176 9.12 7.00 19.76
C LEU A 176 8.08 8.07 20.09
N LEU A 177 7.29 8.49 19.12
CA LEU A 177 6.31 9.56 19.30
C LEU A 177 5.11 9.15 20.17
N SER A 178 4.77 7.87 20.21
CA SER A 178 3.73 7.36 21.11
C SER A 178 4.10 7.58 22.60
N GLN A 179 5.39 7.66 22.94
CA GLN A 179 5.84 7.94 24.30
C GLN A 179 5.64 9.41 24.71
N VAL A 180 5.69 10.32 23.73
CA VAL A 180 5.44 11.77 23.94
C VAL A 180 3.94 12.06 23.99
N GLY A 181 3.18 11.40 23.10
CA GLY A 181 1.74 11.54 23.02
C GLY A 181 1.20 11.08 21.67
N TRP A 182 0.03 10.45 21.66
CA TRP A 182 -0.54 9.85 20.46
C TRP A 182 -0.79 10.86 19.30
N ARG A 183 -1.07 12.12 19.63
CA ARG A 183 -1.29 13.17 18.62
C ARG A 183 -0.05 13.44 17.77
N TRP A 184 1.13 13.30 18.33
CA TRP A 184 2.39 13.50 17.62
C TRP A 184 2.61 12.48 16.51
N VAL A 185 2.03 11.29 16.61
CA VAL A 185 2.09 10.27 15.56
C VAL A 185 1.44 10.76 14.25
N PHE A 186 0.35 11.52 14.36
CA PHE A 186 -0.29 12.16 13.20
C PHE A 186 0.47 13.41 12.77
N LEU A 187 0.89 14.25 13.72
CA LEU A 187 1.62 15.49 13.43
C LEU A 187 2.96 15.25 12.74
N ALA A 188 3.62 14.12 12.94
CA ALA A 188 4.86 13.76 12.24
C ALA A 188 4.71 13.71 10.71
N ASN A 189 3.51 13.46 10.21
CA ASN A 189 3.22 13.47 8.78
C ASN A 189 3.12 14.88 8.19
N VAL A 190 2.82 15.89 9.03
CA VAL A 190 2.56 17.26 8.58
C VAL A 190 3.78 17.92 7.93
N PRO A 191 4.98 17.93 8.54
CA PRO A 191 6.15 18.53 7.90
C PRO A 191 6.52 17.85 6.58
N ILE A 192 6.41 16.52 6.51
CA ILE A 192 6.71 15.75 5.29
C ILE A 192 5.67 16.08 4.20
N GLY A 193 4.39 16.09 4.56
CA GLY A 193 3.30 16.38 3.63
C GLY A 193 3.32 17.83 3.14
N ALA A 194 3.57 18.80 4.03
CA ALA A 194 3.71 20.20 3.67
C ALA A 194 4.90 20.43 2.73
N PHE A 195 6.07 19.85 3.06
CA PHE A 195 7.24 19.91 2.18
C PHE A 195 6.95 19.26 0.82
N GLY A 196 6.34 18.06 0.80
CA GLY A 196 5.94 17.37 -0.42
C GLY A 196 5.00 18.21 -1.30
N THR A 197 4.00 18.87 -0.67
CA THR A 197 3.04 19.76 -1.35
C THR A 197 3.77 20.92 -2.03
N VAL A 198 4.60 21.66 -1.28
CA VAL A 198 5.34 22.81 -1.80
C VAL A 198 6.32 22.39 -2.90
N TRP A 199 7.06 21.32 -2.66
CA TRP A 199 8.02 20.76 -3.61
C TRP A 199 7.34 20.33 -4.92
N ALA A 200 6.22 19.60 -4.83
CA ALA A 200 5.44 19.18 -6.00
C ALA A 200 4.89 20.40 -6.77
N TYR A 201 4.30 21.35 -6.07
CA TYR A 201 3.73 22.55 -6.69
C TYR A 201 4.77 23.38 -7.45
N LEU A 202 5.97 23.54 -6.88
CA LEU A 202 7.03 24.38 -7.47
C LEU A 202 7.82 23.68 -8.59
N LYS A 203 7.95 22.34 -8.53
CA LYS A 203 8.92 21.64 -9.39
C LYS A 203 8.30 20.64 -10.36
N LEU A 204 7.14 20.04 -10.05
CA LEU A 204 6.52 19.11 -10.97
C LEU A 204 5.76 19.84 -12.07
N LYS A 205 5.86 19.31 -13.28
CA LYS A 205 5.19 19.81 -14.49
C LYS A 205 4.28 18.75 -15.05
N GLU A 206 3.13 19.14 -15.56
CA GLU A 206 2.19 18.24 -16.20
C GLU A 206 2.69 17.91 -17.62
N ILE A 207 3.28 16.74 -17.77
CA ILE A 207 3.80 16.24 -19.05
C ILE A 207 2.96 15.08 -19.60
N GLY A 208 2.08 14.51 -18.79
CA GLY A 208 1.20 13.40 -19.19
C GLY A 208 0.13 13.84 -20.17
N ILE A 209 -0.34 12.90 -20.99
CA ILE A 209 -1.43 13.12 -21.93
C ILE A 209 -2.75 13.08 -21.17
N ARG A 210 -3.51 14.17 -21.23
CA ARG A 210 -4.87 14.23 -20.67
C ARG A 210 -5.86 13.57 -21.60
N ILE A 211 -6.73 12.73 -21.04
CA ILE A 211 -7.81 12.08 -21.77
C ILE A 211 -9.16 12.67 -21.33
N LYS A 212 -10.06 12.89 -22.31
CA LYS A 212 -11.46 13.17 -22.01
C LYS A 212 -12.13 11.81 -21.74
N ALA A 213 -12.53 11.58 -20.52
CA ALA A 213 -13.17 10.34 -20.09
C ALA A 213 -14.34 10.64 -19.16
N LYS A 214 -15.30 9.72 -19.06
CA LYS A 214 -16.37 9.79 -18.06
C LYS A 214 -16.03 8.89 -16.89
N LEU A 215 -16.47 9.28 -15.69
CA LEU A 215 -16.35 8.45 -14.50
C LEU A 215 -17.49 7.44 -14.45
N ASP A 216 -17.14 6.19 -14.22
CA ASP A 216 -18.12 5.13 -13.97
C ASP A 216 -18.52 5.11 -12.49
N TRP A 217 -19.56 5.89 -12.15
CA TRP A 217 -20.07 5.96 -10.80
C TRP A 217 -20.70 4.65 -10.33
N LEU A 218 -21.36 3.93 -11.25
CA LEU A 218 -22.04 2.69 -10.91
C LEU A 218 -21.03 1.56 -10.66
N GLY A 219 -20.02 1.43 -11.53
CA GLY A 219 -18.91 0.50 -11.30
C GLY A 219 -18.15 0.81 -10.01
N ASN A 220 -17.88 2.09 -9.74
CA ASN A 220 -17.22 2.52 -8.52
C ASN A 220 -17.99 2.15 -7.26
N PHE A 221 -19.30 2.44 -7.24
CA PHE A 221 -20.14 2.13 -6.09
C PHE A 221 -20.26 0.62 -5.84
N THR A 222 -20.53 -0.15 -6.89
CA THR A 222 -20.65 -1.62 -6.78
C THR A 222 -19.34 -2.27 -6.36
N PHE A 223 -18.21 -1.79 -6.87
CA PHE A 223 -16.88 -2.25 -6.46
C PHE A 223 -16.60 -1.92 -5.00
N ALA A 224 -16.78 -0.64 -4.61
CA ALA A 224 -16.52 -0.18 -3.25
C ALA A 224 -17.41 -0.90 -2.22
N ALA A 225 -18.70 -1.01 -2.50
CA ALA A 225 -19.65 -1.69 -1.63
C ALA A 225 -19.35 -3.20 -1.56
N GLY A 226 -19.09 -3.85 -2.68
CA GLY A 226 -18.74 -5.27 -2.74
C GLY A 226 -17.47 -5.58 -1.96
N LEU A 227 -16.42 -4.78 -2.14
CA LEU A 227 -15.17 -4.93 -1.41
C LEU A 227 -15.36 -4.68 0.09
N ALA A 228 -16.13 -3.64 0.46
CA ALA A 228 -16.46 -3.34 1.85
C ALA A 228 -17.16 -4.50 2.54
N MET A 229 -18.16 -5.08 1.88
CA MET A 229 -18.93 -6.20 2.41
C MET A 229 -18.04 -7.44 2.58
N VAL A 230 -17.24 -7.82 1.57
CA VAL A 230 -16.32 -8.96 1.67
C VAL A 230 -15.32 -8.76 2.80
N LEU A 231 -14.65 -7.61 2.88
CA LEU A 231 -13.68 -7.33 3.93
C LEU A 231 -14.32 -7.32 5.33
N THR A 232 -15.53 -6.78 5.45
CA THR A 232 -16.31 -6.83 6.69
C THR A 232 -16.61 -8.27 7.07
N GLY A 233 -17.16 -9.07 6.15
CA GLY A 233 -17.47 -10.46 6.39
C GLY A 233 -16.24 -11.28 6.81
N VAL A 234 -15.12 -11.15 6.09
CA VAL A 234 -13.86 -11.84 6.46
C VAL A 234 -13.38 -11.41 7.83
N THR A 235 -13.44 -10.11 8.15
CA THR A 235 -12.98 -9.57 9.44
C THR A 235 -13.80 -10.12 10.61
N TYR A 236 -15.11 -10.13 10.46
CA TYR A 236 -16.01 -10.66 11.51
C TYR A 236 -16.04 -12.19 11.52
N GLY A 237 -15.72 -12.84 10.40
CA GLY A 237 -15.57 -14.31 10.34
C GLY A 237 -14.41 -14.87 11.15
N ILE A 238 -13.33 -14.11 11.29
CA ILE A 238 -12.13 -14.54 12.07
C ILE A 238 -12.37 -14.41 13.59
N LYS A 239 -13.35 -13.62 14.02
CA LYS A 239 -13.63 -13.38 15.44
C LYS A 239 -14.42 -14.53 16.09
N PRO A 240 -14.22 -14.74 17.41
CA PRO A 240 -15.18 -15.51 18.20
C PRO A 240 -16.55 -14.82 18.13
N TYR A 241 -17.59 -15.58 17.82
CA TYR A 241 -18.95 -15.09 17.73
C TYR A 241 -19.91 -16.02 18.50
N GLY A 242 -20.65 -15.47 19.45
CA GLY A 242 -21.51 -16.25 20.33
C GLY A 242 -20.71 -17.32 21.10
N HIS A 243 -21.07 -18.59 20.94
CA HIS A 243 -20.38 -19.73 21.55
C HIS A 243 -19.35 -20.40 20.64
N SER A 244 -19.15 -19.88 19.41
CA SER A 244 -18.22 -20.43 18.41
C SER A 244 -16.87 -19.73 18.46
N LEU A 245 -15.79 -20.47 18.23
CA LEU A 245 -14.42 -19.94 18.17
C LEU A 245 -14.20 -19.00 16.98
N THR A 246 -15.07 -19.05 15.97
CA THR A 246 -15.03 -18.22 14.77
C THR A 246 -16.44 -17.83 14.33
N GLY A 247 -16.60 -16.69 13.67
CA GLY A 247 -17.88 -16.21 13.14
C GLY A 247 -18.24 -16.71 11.74
N TRP A 248 -17.50 -17.66 11.16
CA TRP A 248 -17.69 -18.09 9.76
C TRP A 248 -19.06 -18.67 9.44
N THR A 249 -19.77 -19.18 10.42
CA THR A 249 -21.12 -19.74 10.27
C THR A 249 -22.24 -18.75 10.63
N ASP A 250 -21.87 -17.54 11.05
CA ASP A 250 -22.83 -16.51 11.40
C ASP A 250 -23.56 -15.97 10.17
N PRO A 251 -24.89 -15.87 10.18
CA PRO A 251 -25.66 -15.35 9.05
C PRO A 251 -25.20 -13.99 8.55
N PHE A 252 -24.88 -13.05 9.44
CA PHE A 252 -24.36 -11.74 9.07
C PHE A 252 -23.04 -11.84 8.28
N VAL A 253 -22.12 -12.70 8.72
CA VAL A 253 -20.85 -12.91 8.04
C VAL A 253 -21.06 -13.49 6.64
N LEU A 254 -21.96 -14.48 6.54
CA LEU A 254 -22.29 -15.11 5.26
C LEU A 254 -22.97 -14.11 4.31
N GLU A 255 -23.93 -13.33 4.81
CA GLU A 255 -24.60 -12.27 4.02
C GLU A 255 -23.59 -11.24 3.51
N MET A 256 -22.64 -10.79 4.37
CA MET A 256 -21.58 -9.85 3.96
C MET A 256 -20.67 -10.46 2.88
N ILE A 257 -20.23 -11.70 3.05
CA ILE A 257 -19.34 -12.35 2.06
C ILE A 257 -20.10 -12.60 0.75
N PHE A 258 -21.23 -13.28 0.80
CA PHE A 258 -21.98 -13.62 -0.42
C PHE A 258 -22.57 -12.38 -1.11
N GLY A 259 -23.14 -11.45 -0.36
CA GLY A 259 -23.65 -10.19 -0.90
C GLY A 259 -22.53 -9.36 -1.55
N GLY A 260 -21.37 -9.29 -0.90
CA GLY A 260 -20.21 -8.63 -1.45
C GLY A 260 -19.66 -9.28 -2.71
N LEU A 261 -19.62 -10.63 -2.77
CA LEU A 261 -19.23 -11.36 -3.97
C LEU A 261 -20.22 -11.13 -5.12
N VAL A 262 -21.52 -11.12 -4.84
CA VAL A 262 -22.55 -10.81 -5.84
C VAL A 262 -22.34 -9.39 -6.39
N LEU A 263 -22.07 -8.41 -5.54
CA LEU A 263 -21.77 -7.04 -6.00
C LEU A 263 -20.48 -6.96 -6.84
N LEU A 264 -19.44 -7.72 -6.50
CA LEU A 264 -18.21 -7.76 -7.30
C LEU A 264 -18.43 -8.45 -8.65
N VAL A 265 -19.28 -9.48 -8.72
CA VAL A 265 -19.68 -10.09 -9.99
C VAL A 265 -20.54 -9.11 -10.81
N ALA A 266 -21.48 -8.42 -10.18
CA ALA A 266 -22.27 -7.37 -10.82
C ALA A 266 -21.38 -6.24 -11.34
N PHE A 267 -20.38 -5.80 -10.57
CA PHE A 267 -19.35 -4.86 -11.00
C PHE A 267 -18.63 -5.36 -12.25
N ALA A 268 -18.13 -6.59 -12.26
CA ALA A 268 -17.44 -7.15 -13.43
C ALA A 268 -18.36 -7.16 -14.67
N PHE A 269 -19.65 -7.46 -14.50
CA PHE A 269 -20.63 -7.40 -15.58
C PHE A 269 -20.89 -5.97 -16.08
N ILE A 270 -21.04 -5.00 -15.17
CA ILE A 270 -21.21 -3.57 -15.49
C ILE A 270 -20.02 -3.08 -16.30
N GLU A 271 -18.78 -3.38 -15.87
CA GLU A 271 -17.54 -3.00 -16.55
C GLU A 271 -17.45 -3.54 -18.00
N THR A 272 -18.14 -4.65 -18.31
CA THR A 272 -18.21 -5.14 -19.70
C THR A 272 -19.19 -4.37 -20.57
N LYS A 273 -20.14 -3.62 -19.99
CA LYS A 273 -21.23 -2.92 -20.69
C LYS A 273 -21.00 -1.41 -20.81
N VAL A 274 -20.23 -0.83 -19.89
CA VAL A 274 -19.96 0.61 -19.86
C VAL A 274 -18.97 0.97 -20.96
N ALA A 275 -19.23 2.07 -21.69
CA ALA A 275 -18.37 2.53 -22.78
C ALA A 275 -16.97 2.95 -22.31
N GLU A 276 -16.88 3.45 -21.08
CA GLU A 276 -15.63 3.91 -20.45
C GLU A 276 -15.48 3.29 -19.06
N PRO A 277 -15.12 2.00 -18.98
CA PRO A 277 -15.06 1.26 -17.73
C PRO A 277 -13.95 1.77 -16.82
N MET A 278 -14.17 1.68 -15.51
CA MET A 278 -13.17 2.01 -14.48
C MET A 278 -11.99 1.03 -14.54
N PHE A 279 -12.31 -0.26 -14.54
CA PHE A 279 -11.35 -1.34 -14.78
C PHE A 279 -11.35 -1.70 -16.28
N GLN A 280 -10.23 -1.46 -16.92
CA GLN A 280 -10.07 -1.88 -18.31
C GLN A 280 -9.87 -3.40 -18.38
N LEU A 281 -10.97 -4.17 -18.28
CA LEU A 281 -10.93 -5.64 -18.28
C LEU A 281 -10.24 -6.21 -19.52
N SER A 282 -10.21 -5.44 -20.63
CA SER A 282 -9.47 -5.79 -21.84
C SER A 282 -7.97 -5.93 -21.62
N LEU A 283 -7.41 -5.24 -20.63
CA LEU A 283 -6.00 -5.35 -20.27
C LEU A 283 -5.63 -6.75 -19.76
N PHE A 284 -6.60 -7.47 -19.16
CA PHE A 284 -6.39 -8.86 -18.75
C PHE A 284 -6.21 -9.84 -19.93
N ARG A 285 -6.48 -9.43 -21.17
CA ARG A 285 -6.12 -10.21 -22.36
C ARG A 285 -4.60 -10.14 -22.65
N ILE A 286 -3.90 -9.16 -22.09
CA ILE A 286 -2.44 -9.03 -22.21
C ILE A 286 -1.81 -9.98 -21.19
N ARG A 287 -1.16 -11.07 -21.68
CA ARG A 287 -0.55 -12.10 -20.80
C ARG A 287 0.37 -11.53 -19.73
N ALA A 288 1.23 -10.57 -20.09
CA ALA A 288 2.16 -9.95 -19.15
C ALA A 288 1.43 -9.16 -18.05
N PHE A 289 0.35 -8.45 -18.39
CA PHE A 289 -0.49 -7.74 -17.43
C PHE A 289 -1.18 -8.70 -16.46
N THR A 290 -1.81 -9.75 -16.97
CA THR A 290 -2.57 -10.72 -16.16
C THR A 290 -1.65 -11.52 -15.26
N ALA A 291 -0.60 -12.12 -15.81
CA ALA A 291 0.36 -12.89 -15.03
C ALA A 291 1.08 -12.03 -13.99
N GLY A 292 1.45 -10.79 -14.36
CA GLY A 292 2.10 -9.85 -13.44
C GLY A 292 1.20 -9.45 -12.28
N ASN A 293 -0.08 -9.15 -12.52
CA ASN A 293 -1.04 -8.81 -11.45
C ASN A 293 -1.40 -10.02 -10.58
N ALA A 294 -1.59 -11.20 -11.16
CA ALA A 294 -1.81 -12.43 -10.41
C ALA A 294 -0.61 -12.75 -9.49
N ALA A 295 0.62 -12.64 -10.01
CA ALA A 295 1.83 -12.82 -9.22
C ALA A 295 1.97 -11.74 -8.13
N ASN A 296 1.60 -10.48 -8.43
CA ASN A 296 1.60 -9.39 -7.44
C ASN A 296 0.61 -9.66 -6.31
N PHE A 297 -0.59 -10.13 -6.63
CA PHE A 297 -1.62 -10.49 -5.64
C PHE A 297 -1.14 -11.63 -4.74
N LEU A 298 -0.72 -12.76 -5.32
CA LEU A 298 -0.24 -13.91 -4.54
C LEU A 298 1.01 -13.58 -3.72
N GLY A 299 1.95 -12.84 -4.30
CA GLY A 299 3.14 -12.35 -3.61
C GLY A 299 2.80 -11.35 -2.49
N GLY A 300 1.77 -10.53 -2.68
CA GLY A 300 1.24 -9.62 -1.68
C GLY A 300 0.63 -10.36 -0.48
N VAL A 301 -0.20 -11.37 -0.74
CA VAL A 301 -0.78 -12.24 0.31
C VAL A 301 0.32 -12.95 1.10
N GLY A 302 1.28 -13.57 0.40
CA GLY A 302 2.39 -14.28 1.07
C GLY A 302 3.26 -13.36 1.92
N ARG A 303 3.64 -12.20 1.38
CA ARG A 303 4.46 -11.21 2.08
C ARG A 303 3.71 -10.59 3.27
N GLY A 304 2.47 -10.16 3.07
CA GLY A 304 1.66 -9.56 4.13
C GLY A 304 1.38 -10.55 5.26
N GLY A 305 1.01 -11.79 4.93
CA GLY A 305 0.80 -12.87 5.89
C GLY A 305 2.07 -13.17 6.70
N MET A 306 3.22 -13.30 6.01
CA MET A 306 4.50 -13.57 6.70
C MET A 306 4.91 -12.41 7.62
N GLN A 307 4.81 -11.15 7.16
CA GLN A 307 5.14 -9.99 7.99
C GLN A 307 4.25 -9.93 9.23
N PHE A 308 2.95 -10.18 9.08
CA PHE A 308 2.00 -10.18 10.19
C PHE A 308 2.31 -11.30 11.20
N MET A 309 2.54 -12.51 10.73
CA MET A 309 2.90 -13.65 11.58
C MET A 309 4.22 -13.44 12.32
N LEU A 310 5.26 -12.94 11.64
CA LEU A 310 6.53 -12.63 12.28
C LEU A 310 6.38 -11.54 13.34
N MET A 311 5.55 -10.52 13.07
CA MET A 311 5.30 -9.46 14.03
C MET A 311 4.66 -9.99 15.32
N ILE A 312 3.63 -10.83 15.19
CA ILE A 312 2.97 -11.48 16.33
C ILE A 312 3.95 -12.40 17.06
N TRP A 313 4.71 -13.20 16.32
CA TRP A 313 5.67 -14.14 16.91
C TRP A 313 6.76 -13.43 17.70
N PHE A 314 7.40 -12.42 17.11
CA PHE A 314 8.40 -11.63 17.81
C PHE A 314 7.84 -10.95 19.05
N GLN A 315 6.69 -10.29 18.95
CA GLN A 315 6.12 -9.56 20.09
C GLN A 315 5.54 -10.46 21.17
N GLY A 316 4.86 -11.54 20.78
CA GLY A 316 4.12 -12.39 21.70
C GLY A 316 4.92 -13.55 22.30
N ILE A 317 5.94 -14.02 21.58
CA ILE A 317 6.65 -15.26 21.96
C ILE A 317 8.15 -15.02 22.11
N TRP A 318 8.82 -14.71 21.01
CA TRP A 318 10.30 -14.75 20.99
C TRP A 318 10.96 -13.68 21.88
N LEU A 319 10.55 -12.42 21.76
CA LEU A 319 11.10 -11.32 22.56
C LEU A 319 10.82 -11.45 24.05
N PRO A 320 9.60 -11.81 24.52
CA PRO A 320 9.35 -12.09 25.92
C PRO A 320 10.24 -13.23 26.48
N GLN A 321 10.44 -14.30 25.72
CA GLN A 321 11.33 -15.41 26.13
C GLN A 321 12.80 -14.98 26.24
N HIS A 322 13.21 -13.90 25.56
CA HIS A 322 14.55 -13.33 25.62
C HIS A 322 14.65 -12.12 26.57
N GLY A 323 13.70 -11.96 27.49
CA GLY A 323 13.78 -10.96 28.57
C GLY A 323 13.33 -9.54 28.17
N TYR A 324 12.71 -9.34 27.02
CA TYR A 324 12.17 -8.04 26.62
C TYR A 324 10.80 -7.80 27.29
N SER A 325 10.63 -6.62 27.89
CA SER A 325 9.31 -6.22 28.42
C SER A 325 8.29 -6.02 27.30
N PHE A 326 7.03 -6.41 27.54
CA PHE A 326 5.94 -6.29 26.56
C PHE A 326 5.75 -4.86 26.01
N THR A 327 6.10 -3.84 26.78
CA THR A 327 6.03 -2.43 26.33
C THR A 327 7.07 -2.09 25.28
N ARG A 328 8.19 -2.81 25.22
CA ARG A 328 9.29 -2.60 24.27
C ARG A 328 9.27 -3.56 23.09
N THR A 329 8.48 -4.64 23.16
CA THR A 329 8.45 -5.65 22.09
C THR A 329 8.04 -5.11 20.72
N PRO A 330 7.14 -4.09 20.56
CA PRO A 330 6.82 -3.57 19.23
C PRO A 330 8.02 -2.93 18.54
N LEU A 331 8.80 -2.13 19.27
CA LEU A 331 10.00 -1.48 18.72
C LEU A 331 11.05 -2.53 18.33
N TRP A 332 11.33 -3.46 19.24
CA TRP A 332 12.34 -4.49 19.01
C TRP A 332 11.95 -5.47 17.91
N ALA A 333 10.67 -5.84 17.79
CA ALA A 333 10.19 -6.65 16.69
C ALA A 333 10.46 -5.97 15.33
N GLY A 334 10.24 -4.67 15.24
CA GLY A 334 10.61 -3.88 14.06
C GLY A 334 12.12 -3.94 13.77
N ILE A 335 12.96 -3.77 14.80
CA ILE A 335 14.44 -3.84 14.67
C ILE A 335 14.87 -5.23 14.19
N TYR A 336 14.32 -6.29 14.76
CA TYR A 336 14.64 -7.67 14.39
C TYR A 336 14.15 -8.06 12.98
N MET A 337 13.24 -7.29 12.38
CA MET A 337 12.82 -7.44 10.98
C MET A 337 13.71 -6.67 9.97
N ILE A 338 14.69 -5.89 10.41
CA ILE A 338 15.61 -5.13 9.53
C ILE A 338 16.28 -6.01 8.46
N PRO A 339 16.78 -7.23 8.73
CA PRO A 339 17.41 -8.05 7.70
C PRO A 339 16.54 -8.28 6.47
N PHE A 340 15.24 -8.56 6.67
CA PHE A 340 14.28 -8.72 5.57
C PHE A 340 14.20 -7.44 4.71
N MET A 341 14.15 -6.28 5.36
CA MET A 341 14.06 -5.00 4.67
C MET A 341 15.33 -4.66 3.91
N LEU A 342 16.50 -4.92 4.51
CA LEU A 342 17.80 -4.69 3.87
C LEU A 342 17.94 -5.54 2.60
N GLY A 343 17.54 -6.82 2.65
CA GLY A 343 17.53 -7.68 1.48
C GLY A 343 16.69 -7.09 0.34
N PHE A 344 15.49 -6.61 0.65
CA PHE A 344 14.61 -5.99 -0.34
C PHE A 344 15.17 -4.68 -0.89
N VAL A 345 15.67 -3.81 -0.02
CA VAL A 345 16.25 -2.50 -0.37
C VAL A 345 17.43 -2.64 -1.32
N VAL A 346 18.30 -3.61 -1.05
CA VAL A 346 19.47 -3.87 -1.90
C VAL A 346 19.07 -4.49 -3.24
N ALA A 347 18.20 -5.49 -3.20
CA ALA A 347 17.85 -6.25 -4.41
C ALA A 347 16.92 -5.48 -5.37
N GLY A 348 16.02 -4.61 -4.87
CA GLY A 348 15.02 -3.92 -5.68
C GLY A 348 15.60 -3.09 -6.83
N PRO A 349 16.46 -2.10 -6.58
CA PRO A 349 17.05 -1.27 -7.64
C PRO A 349 17.98 -2.05 -8.56
N ILE A 350 18.73 -3.02 -8.00
CA ILE A 350 19.64 -3.88 -8.77
C ILE A 350 18.85 -4.73 -9.75
N SER A 351 17.81 -5.41 -9.28
CA SER A 351 16.95 -6.25 -10.12
C SER A 351 16.20 -5.43 -11.17
N GLY A 352 15.76 -4.22 -10.81
CA GLY A 352 15.14 -3.29 -11.74
C GLY A 352 16.05 -3.00 -12.93
N ARG A 353 17.30 -2.56 -12.67
CA ARG A 353 18.29 -2.31 -13.72
C ARG A 353 18.63 -3.55 -14.56
N LEU A 354 18.82 -4.68 -13.91
CA LEU A 354 19.16 -5.92 -14.61
C LEU A 354 17.97 -6.40 -15.46
N SER A 355 16.75 -6.21 -14.98
CA SER A 355 15.54 -6.59 -15.72
C SER A 355 15.29 -5.74 -16.95
N ASP A 356 15.71 -4.47 -16.93
CA ASP A 356 15.63 -3.59 -18.10
C ASP A 356 16.54 -4.10 -19.24
N ARG A 357 17.65 -4.77 -18.90
CA ARG A 357 18.61 -5.33 -19.86
C ARG A 357 18.34 -6.78 -20.25
N TYR A 358 17.98 -7.63 -19.29
CA TYR A 358 17.87 -9.09 -19.47
C TYR A 358 16.42 -9.60 -19.47
N GLY A 359 15.45 -8.71 -19.28
CA GLY A 359 14.03 -9.04 -19.22
C GLY A 359 13.52 -9.35 -17.82
N ALA A 360 12.30 -8.94 -17.55
CA ALA A 360 11.69 -9.02 -16.21
C ALA A 360 11.37 -10.47 -15.76
N ARG A 361 11.11 -11.38 -16.71
CA ARG A 361 10.59 -12.73 -16.41
C ARG A 361 11.54 -13.54 -15.52
N ILE A 362 12.84 -13.53 -15.83
CA ILE A 362 13.85 -14.32 -15.09
C ILE A 362 13.90 -13.84 -13.63
N PHE A 363 14.03 -12.52 -13.43
CA PHE A 363 14.14 -11.94 -12.09
C PHE A 363 12.88 -12.12 -11.27
N ALA A 364 11.71 -11.90 -11.87
CA ALA A 364 10.44 -12.07 -11.16
C ALA A 364 10.22 -13.53 -10.74
N THR A 365 10.52 -14.50 -11.63
CA THR A 365 10.33 -15.92 -11.31
C THR A 365 11.33 -16.40 -10.26
N THR A 366 12.62 -16.08 -10.41
CA THR A 366 13.65 -16.46 -9.42
C THR A 366 13.40 -15.79 -8.08
N GLY A 367 12.96 -14.52 -8.06
CA GLY A 367 12.60 -13.81 -6.83
C GLY A 367 11.47 -14.49 -6.07
N MET A 368 10.40 -14.91 -6.75
CA MET A 368 9.29 -15.62 -6.13
C MET A 368 9.72 -17.00 -5.59
N LEU A 369 10.53 -17.74 -6.36
CA LEU A 369 11.04 -19.05 -5.93
C LEU A 369 11.94 -18.92 -4.69
N VAL A 370 12.85 -17.96 -4.68
CA VAL A 370 13.71 -17.68 -3.51
C VAL A 370 12.86 -17.33 -2.30
N THR A 371 11.88 -16.44 -2.46
CA THR A 371 10.98 -16.04 -1.36
C THR A 371 10.22 -17.25 -0.82
N ALA A 372 9.64 -18.09 -1.68
CA ALA A 372 8.90 -19.29 -1.29
C ALA A 372 9.81 -20.30 -0.57
N ALA A 373 11.03 -20.53 -1.08
CA ALA A 373 11.99 -21.43 -0.43
C ALA A 373 12.40 -20.93 0.96
N MET A 374 12.65 -19.62 1.10
CA MET A 374 13.01 -19.04 2.40
C MET A 374 11.85 -19.11 3.40
N TYR A 375 10.61 -18.90 2.95
CA TYR A 375 9.43 -19.07 3.81
C TYR A 375 9.27 -20.54 4.25
N ALA A 376 9.50 -21.50 3.37
CA ALA A 376 9.50 -22.91 3.73
C ALA A 376 10.61 -23.23 4.76
N ILE A 377 11.80 -22.68 4.60
CA ILE A 377 12.90 -22.84 5.56
C ILE A 377 12.53 -22.21 6.91
N MET A 378 11.88 -21.03 6.93
CA MET A 378 11.43 -20.41 8.19
C MET A 378 10.50 -21.33 8.99
N MET A 379 9.67 -22.14 8.34
CA MET A 379 8.78 -23.10 9.01
C MET A 379 9.53 -24.23 9.74
N THR A 380 10.78 -24.49 9.41
CA THR A 380 11.60 -25.55 10.06
C THR A 380 12.30 -25.05 11.34
N PHE A 381 12.27 -23.76 11.63
CA PHE A 381 12.88 -23.23 12.84
C PHE A 381 12.07 -23.57 14.10
N PRO A 382 12.73 -23.95 15.21
CA PRO A 382 12.06 -24.14 16.48
C PRO A 382 11.51 -22.82 17.02
N ALA A 383 10.58 -22.90 17.99
CA ALA A 383 10.01 -21.70 18.61
C ALA A 383 11.05 -20.77 19.22
N ASN A 384 12.08 -21.35 19.84
CA ASN A 384 13.22 -20.63 20.41
C ASN A 384 14.44 -20.78 19.48
N PHE A 385 14.43 -20.07 18.36
CA PHE A 385 15.50 -20.11 17.36
C PHE A 385 16.66 -19.16 17.72
N SER A 386 17.87 -19.50 17.24
CA SER A 386 18.98 -18.56 17.20
C SER A 386 18.72 -17.46 16.19
N TYR A 387 18.86 -16.21 16.60
CA TYR A 387 18.50 -15.06 15.74
C TYR A 387 19.31 -15.00 14.43
N LEU A 388 20.63 -15.21 14.49
CA LEU A 388 21.52 -15.00 13.34
C LEU A 388 21.18 -15.86 12.11
N PRO A 389 20.97 -17.20 12.23
CA PRO A 389 20.53 -18.02 11.12
C PRO A 389 19.15 -17.59 10.60
N PHE A 390 18.22 -17.25 11.48
CA PHE A 390 16.89 -16.77 11.12
C PHE A 390 16.95 -15.44 10.39
N ALA A 391 17.78 -14.49 10.86
CA ALA A 391 18.02 -13.21 10.20
C ALA A 391 18.61 -13.37 8.79
N THR A 392 19.48 -14.36 8.59
CA THR A 392 20.03 -14.67 7.26
C THR A 392 18.93 -15.15 6.31
N VAL A 393 18.05 -16.05 6.78
CA VAL A 393 16.92 -16.52 5.98
C VAL A 393 15.96 -15.36 5.68
N MET A 394 15.67 -14.49 6.64
CA MET A 394 14.86 -13.28 6.43
C MET A 394 15.52 -12.33 5.40
N PHE A 395 16.82 -12.12 5.46
CA PHE A 395 17.54 -11.28 4.51
C PHE A 395 17.41 -11.83 3.09
N VAL A 396 17.63 -13.13 2.90
CA VAL A 396 17.51 -13.79 1.59
C VAL A 396 16.05 -13.77 1.09
N ALA A 397 15.07 -13.92 1.98
CA ALA A 397 13.65 -13.75 1.63
C ALA A 397 13.37 -12.32 1.15
N GLY A 398 13.96 -11.33 1.80
CA GLY A 398 13.91 -9.92 1.37
C GLY A 398 14.52 -9.70 -0.01
N VAL A 399 15.69 -10.30 -0.26
CA VAL A 399 16.33 -10.29 -1.59
C VAL A 399 15.39 -10.88 -2.64
N GLY A 400 14.76 -12.03 -2.38
CA GLY A 400 13.77 -12.63 -3.27
C GLY A 400 12.60 -11.69 -3.56
N GLY A 401 12.06 -11.02 -2.54
CA GLY A 401 11.01 -10.03 -2.68
C GLY A 401 11.41 -8.83 -3.55
N GLY A 402 12.64 -8.32 -3.38
CA GLY A 402 13.20 -7.24 -4.19
C GLY A 402 13.42 -7.65 -5.65
N LEU A 403 13.94 -8.86 -5.88
CA LEU A 403 14.11 -9.44 -7.21
C LEU A 403 12.78 -9.56 -7.96
N PHE A 404 11.68 -9.81 -7.27
CA PHE A 404 10.35 -9.91 -7.85
C PHE A 404 9.70 -8.55 -8.11
N ALA A 405 9.63 -7.69 -7.09
CA ALA A 405 8.69 -6.57 -7.07
C ALA A 405 8.96 -5.50 -8.13
N SER A 406 10.23 -5.09 -8.30
CA SER A 406 10.63 -4.05 -9.24
C SER A 406 10.45 -4.51 -10.70
N PRO A 407 11.02 -5.66 -11.14
CA PRO A 407 10.83 -6.14 -12.51
C PRO A 407 9.38 -6.44 -12.87
N ASN A 408 8.61 -7.01 -11.93
CA ASN A 408 7.19 -7.31 -12.16
C ASN A 408 6.38 -6.03 -12.40
N THR A 409 6.61 -5.00 -11.58
CA THR A 409 5.93 -3.70 -11.74
C THR A 409 6.27 -3.05 -13.08
N ALA A 410 7.56 -3.02 -13.45
CA ALA A 410 8.01 -2.49 -14.73
C ALA A 410 7.39 -3.25 -15.90
N SER A 411 7.34 -4.59 -15.82
CA SER A 411 6.72 -5.44 -16.84
C SER A 411 5.24 -5.15 -17.03
N ILE A 412 4.48 -5.02 -15.93
CA ILE A 412 3.06 -4.66 -15.98
C ILE A 412 2.89 -3.29 -16.66
N MET A 413 3.63 -2.27 -16.21
CA MET A 413 3.49 -0.91 -16.71
C MET A 413 3.93 -0.75 -18.18
N ASN A 414 4.98 -1.46 -18.58
CA ASN A 414 5.44 -1.45 -19.97
C ASN A 414 4.54 -2.24 -20.94
N SER A 415 3.77 -3.21 -20.43
CA SER A 415 2.84 -3.99 -21.25
C SER A 415 1.58 -3.23 -21.67
N VAL A 416 1.31 -2.09 -21.03
CA VAL A 416 0.07 -1.33 -21.16
C VAL A 416 0.27 -0.09 -22.02
N PRO A 417 -0.63 0.21 -23.00
CA PRO A 417 -0.60 1.45 -23.76
C PRO A 417 -0.60 2.69 -22.85
N ALA A 418 0.13 3.75 -23.25
CA ALA A 418 0.32 4.96 -22.43
C ALA A 418 -0.98 5.56 -21.91
N ARG A 419 -2.05 5.53 -22.73
CA ARG A 419 -3.38 6.07 -22.36
C ARG A 419 -4.05 5.34 -21.18
N TYR A 420 -3.65 4.11 -20.87
CA TYR A 420 -4.26 3.30 -19.79
C TYR A 420 -3.34 3.12 -18.58
N ARG A 421 -2.16 3.75 -18.56
CA ARG A 421 -1.18 3.57 -17.48
C ARG A 421 -1.69 4.00 -16.10
N GLY A 422 -2.49 5.06 -16.03
CA GLY A 422 -3.12 5.49 -14.78
C GLY A 422 -4.08 4.43 -14.24
N ALA A 423 -5.02 3.96 -15.06
CA ALA A 423 -5.94 2.88 -14.71
C ALA A 423 -5.19 1.59 -14.35
N ALA A 424 -4.17 1.20 -15.13
CA ALA A 424 -3.34 0.02 -14.87
C ALA A 424 -2.57 0.13 -13.56
N SER A 425 -2.05 1.31 -13.21
CA SER A 425 -1.41 1.58 -11.91
C SER A 425 -2.40 1.40 -10.75
N GLY A 426 -3.61 1.96 -10.89
CA GLY A 426 -4.68 1.77 -9.92
C GLY A 426 -5.05 0.30 -9.74
N MET A 427 -5.33 -0.42 -10.85
CA MET A 427 -5.66 -1.86 -10.84
C MET A 427 -4.58 -2.73 -10.21
N ARG A 428 -3.30 -2.35 -10.33
CA ARG A 428 -2.18 -3.06 -9.70
C ARG A 428 -2.13 -2.86 -8.18
N VAL A 429 -2.54 -1.69 -7.71
CA VAL A 429 -2.47 -1.32 -6.28
C VAL A 429 -3.66 -1.86 -5.50
N THR A 430 -4.84 -1.93 -6.15
CA THR A 430 -6.05 -2.56 -5.60
C THR A 430 -5.87 -4.05 -5.40
#